data_b6d5d6b04cdc29f1fe7778b098aeeb88
#
_entry.id   b6d5d6b04cdc29f1fe7778b098aeeb88
#
_cell.length_a   1.000
_cell.length_b   1.000
_cell.length_c   1.000
_cell.angle_alpha   90.00
_cell.angle_beta   90.00
_cell.angle_gamma   90.00
#
_symmetry.space_group_name_H-M   'P 1'
#
loop_
_entity.id
_entity.type
_entity.pdbx_description
1 polymer ?
#
loop_
_entity_poly.entity_id
_entity_poly.type
_entity_poly.pdbx_seq_one_letter_code
_entity_poly.pdbx_strand_id
1 'polypeptide(L)'
;MDASVFPALALACAPQVHADTARALVRVESAFNPWAIGVVGGALLRQPQTRAEALATAKALRDAGWNFSVGLGQINVGNFERLGLTVESAFEPCANLAAMQTVLAECFDRASGAVSKAADQVAVRQALSCYYSGNFATGFRHGYVRKVAVAARAVPTAQPKEKV
;
A
#
# COMPACT_ATOMS: atom_id res chain seq x y z
N MET A 1 1.28 12.42 5.82
CA MET A 1 2.25 11.99 6.88
C MET A 1 3.64 12.34 6.43
N ASP A 2 4.52 12.73 7.34
CA ASP A 2 5.93 12.97 7.00
C ASP A 2 6.63 11.65 6.66
N ALA A 3 7.36 11.62 5.54
CA ALA A 3 8.08 10.43 5.11
C ALA A 3 9.24 10.05 6.06
N SER A 4 9.71 10.97 6.89
CA SER A 4 10.78 10.73 7.88
C SER A 4 10.34 9.86 9.05
N VAL A 5 9.05 9.89 9.43
CA VAL A 5 8.49 9.05 10.53
C VAL A 5 8.04 7.68 10.04
N PHE A 6 7.93 7.50 8.72
CA PHE A 6 7.42 6.26 8.13
C PHE A 6 8.25 5.01 8.47
N PRO A 7 9.60 5.04 8.49
CA PRO A 7 10.39 3.84 8.78
C PRO A 7 10.08 3.23 10.16
N ALA A 8 9.95 4.07 11.18
CA ALA A 8 9.58 3.62 12.53
C ALA A 8 8.17 3.02 12.57
N LEU A 9 7.23 3.66 11.89
CA LEU A 9 5.86 3.17 11.77
C LEU A 9 5.79 1.84 11.02
N ALA A 10 6.50 1.71 9.91
CA ALA A 10 6.55 0.48 9.13
C ALA A 10 7.13 -0.68 9.94
N LEU A 11 8.22 -0.43 10.68
CA LEU A 11 8.82 -1.44 11.56
C LEU A 11 7.85 -1.90 12.66
N ALA A 12 7.09 -0.98 13.24
CA ALA A 12 6.14 -1.31 14.31
C ALA A 12 4.89 -2.03 13.79
N CYS A 13 4.39 -1.67 12.61
CA CYS A 13 3.06 -2.06 12.14
C CYS A 13 3.08 -3.07 10.97
N ALA A 14 4.22 -3.21 10.28
CA ALA A 14 4.42 -4.16 9.18
C ALA A 14 5.83 -4.79 9.23
N PRO A 15 6.24 -5.40 10.36
CA PRO A 15 7.63 -5.84 10.58
C PRO A 15 8.09 -6.95 9.63
N GLN A 16 7.19 -7.67 8.97
CA GLN A 16 7.53 -8.75 8.04
C GLN A 16 7.80 -8.24 6.61
N VAL A 17 7.48 -6.99 6.32
CA VAL A 17 7.77 -6.37 5.02
C VAL A 17 9.10 -5.63 5.10
N HIS A 18 10.02 -5.92 4.17
CA HIS A 18 11.28 -5.19 4.11
C HIS A 18 11.02 -3.68 4.03
N ALA A 19 11.74 -2.89 4.81
CA ALA A 19 11.49 -1.45 4.97
C ALA A 19 11.45 -0.67 3.64
N ASP A 20 12.37 -1.01 2.69
CA ASP A 20 12.39 -0.36 1.38
C ASP A 20 11.19 -0.74 0.53
N THR A 21 10.70 -1.99 0.64
CA THR A 21 9.48 -2.45 -0.05
C THR A 21 8.26 -1.75 0.51
N ALA A 22 8.10 -1.67 1.84
CA ALA A 22 7.00 -0.97 2.48
C ALA A 22 6.99 0.52 2.09
N ARG A 23 8.15 1.17 2.13
CA ARG A 23 8.31 2.58 1.74
C ARG A 23 7.96 2.80 0.26
N ALA A 24 8.43 1.94 -0.62
CA ALA A 24 8.16 2.03 -2.05
C ALA A 24 6.68 1.82 -2.38
N LEU A 25 6.03 0.83 -1.75
CA LEU A 25 4.61 0.60 -1.88
C LEU A 25 3.81 1.83 -1.46
N VAL A 26 4.00 2.30 -0.23
CA VAL A 26 3.24 3.45 0.30
C VAL A 26 3.48 4.72 -0.51
N ARG A 27 4.70 4.92 -1.03
CA ARG A 27 4.99 6.02 -1.94
C ARG A 27 4.18 5.94 -3.24
N VAL A 28 4.06 4.76 -3.81
CA VAL A 28 3.34 4.54 -5.08
C VAL A 28 1.83 4.58 -4.86
N GLU A 29 1.34 4.00 -3.76
CA GLU A 29 -0.09 3.86 -3.48
C GLU A 29 -0.74 5.18 -3.04
N SER A 30 -0.10 5.90 -2.14
CA SER A 30 -0.72 7.05 -1.48
C SER A 30 0.15 8.30 -1.39
N ALA A 31 1.42 8.24 -1.85
CA ALA A 31 2.41 9.29 -1.58
C ALA A 31 2.48 9.67 -0.08
N PHE A 32 2.39 8.68 0.81
CA PHE A 32 2.35 8.82 2.27
C PHE A 32 1.13 9.61 2.79
N ASN A 33 0.06 9.73 2.01
CA ASN A 33 -1.19 10.34 2.47
C ASN A 33 -2.05 9.28 3.18
N PRO A 34 -2.25 9.34 4.52
CA PRO A 34 -3.06 8.37 5.24
C PRO A 34 -4.57 8.50 4.92
N TRP A 35 -4.99 9.61 4.34
CA TRP A 35 -6.38 9.89 3.94
C TRP A 35 -6.66 9.65 2.46
N ALA A 36 -5.69 9.08 1.72
CA ALA A 36 -5.85 8.82 0.30
C ALA A 36 -7.00 7.85 0.02
N ILE A 37 -7.79 8.14 -1.01
CA ILE A 37 -8.87 7.29 -1.53
C ILE A 37 -8.69 7.16 -3.04
N GLY A 38 -8.55 5.94 -3.53
CA GLY A 38 -8.55 5.60 -4.96
C GLY A 38 -9.87 4.94 -5.33
N VAL A 39 -10.56 5.42 -6.36
CA VAL A 39 -11.83 4.88 -6.85
C VAL A 39 -11.61 4.10 -8.14
N VAL A 40 -12.06 2.85 -8.19
CA VAL A 40 -11.94 2.02 -9.38
C VAL A 40 -12.92 2.52 -10.45
N GLY A 41 -12.39 2.83 -11.62
CA GLY A 41 -13.19 3.36 -12.74
C GLY A 41 -13.64 4.81 -12.57
N GLY A 42 -13.09 5.52 -11.60
CA GLY A 42 -13.41 6.92 -11.33
C GLY A 42 -12.27 7.68 -10.64
N ALA A 43 -12.52 8.92 -10.28
CA ALA A 43 -11.61 9.73 -9.50
C ALA A 43 -12.40 10.71 -8.62
N LEU A 44 -11.86 11.02 -7.46
CA LEU A 44 -12.36 12.12 -6.64
C LEU A 44 -11.94 13.46 -7.26
N LEU A 45 -12.78 14.48 -7.15
CA LEU A 45 -12.44 15.85 -7.57
C LEU A 45 -11.19 16.38 -6.83
N ARG A 46 -11.05 16.02 -5.56
CA ARG A 46 -9.86 16.24 -4.74
C ARG A 46 -9.71 15.15 -3.70
N GLN A 47 -8.48 14.92 -3.23
CA GLN A 47 -8.24 14.01 -2.12
C GLN A 47 -8.67 14.66 -0.79
N PRO A 48 -9.19 13.86 0.17
CA PRO A 48 -9.48 14.33 1.52
C PRO A 48 -8.23 14.92 2.19
N GLN A 49 -8.42 16.00 2.93
CA GLN A 49 -7.34 16.69 3.65
C GLN A 49 -7.32 16.35 5.14
N THR A 50 -8.43 15.82 5.66
CA THR A 50 -8.59 15.46 7.07
C THR A 50 -9.17 14.06 7.21
N ARG A 51 -9.00 13.48 8.40
CA ARG A 51 -9.62 12.19 8.75
C ARG A 51 -11.14 12.23 8.62
N ALA A 52 -11.76 13.33 9.05
CA ALA A 52 -13.21 13.49 9.00
C ALA A 52 -13.73 13.49 7.55
N GLU A 53 -13.07 14.23 6.64
CA GLU A 53 -13.39 14.21 5.21
C GLU A 53 -13.20 12.81 4.60
N ALA A 54 -12.11 12.12 4.94
CA ALA A 54 -11.83 10.78 4.44
C ALA A 54 -12.92 9.78 4.85
N LEU A 55 -13.32 9.82 6.14
CA LEU A 55 -14.39 8.96 6.65
C LEU A 55 -15.74 9.25 5.99
N ALA A 56 -16.11 10.52 5.86
CA ALA A 56 -17.36 10.90 5.21
C ALA A 56 -17.39 10.46 3.75
N THR A 57 -16.29 10.68 3.02
CA THR A 57 -16.15 10.29 1.60
C THR A 57 -16.23 8.77 1.44
N ALA A 58 -15.48 8.01 2.24
CA ALA A 58 -15.45 6.55 2.15
C ALA A 58 -16.82 5.93 2.51
N LYS A 59 -17.53 6.47 3.50
CA LYS A 59 -18.89 6.03 3.83
C LYS A 59 -19.86 6.28 2.67
N ALA A 60 -19.82 7.47 2.08
CA ALA A 60 -20.65 7.79 0.92
C ALA A 60 -20.36 6.88 -0.28
N LEU A 61 -19.08 6.60 -0.56
CA LEU A 61 -18.70 5.68 -1.63
C LEU A 61 -19.20 4.25 -1.37
N ARG A 62 -19.07 3.77 -0.12
CA ARG A 62 -19.54 2.43 0.27
C ARG A 62 -21.06 2.33 0.15
N ASP A 63 -21.79 3.32 0.65
CA ASP A 63 -23.26 3.35 0.62
C ASP A 63 -23.80 3.43 -0.82
N ALA A 64 -23.03 4.06 -1.73
CA ALA A 64 -23.31 4.10 -3.16
C ALA A 64 -22.81 2.87 -3.95
N GLY A 65 -22.21 1.87 -3.28
CA GLY A 65 -21.75 0.63 -3.89
C GLY A 65 -20.48 0.75 -4.75
N TRP A 66 -19.69 1.82 -4.56
CA TRP A 66 -18.44 2.00 -5.30
C TRP A 66 -17.35 1.03 -4.83
N ASN A 67 -16.52 0.59 -5.78
CA ASN A 67 -15.28 -0.11 -5.48
C ASN A 67 -14.16 0.93 -5.31
N PHE A 68 -13.52 0.93 -4.13
CA PHE A 68 -12.48 1.89 -3.79
C PHE A 68 -11.45 1.30 -2.82
N SER A 69 -10.33 1.98 -2.71
CA SER A 69 -9.23 1.63 -1.80
C SER A 69 -8.84 2.83 -0.94
N VAL A 70 -8.33 2.58 0.26
CA VAL A 70 -8.05 3.66 1.23
C VAL A 70 -6.72 3.52 1.93
N GLY A 71 -6.21 4.65 2.39
CA GLY A 71 -5.10 4.76 3.32
C GLY A 71 -3.73 4.59 2.67
N LEU A 72 -2.72 4.39 3.50
CA LEU A 72 -1.31 4.33 3.11
C LEU A 72 -1.03 3.25 2.06
N GLY A 73 -1.53 2.03 2.28
CA GLY A 73 -1.36 0.88 1.40
C GLY A 73 -2.51 0.72 0.39
N GLN A 74 -3.45 1.66 0.30
CA GLN A 74 -4.60 1.57 -0.61
C GLN A 74 -5.34 0.24 -0.49
N ILE A 75 -5.76 -0.11 0.73
CA ILE A 75 -6.50 -1.36 0.98
C ILE A 75 -7.89 -1.26 0.38
N ASN A 76 -8.23 -2.21 -0.49
CA ASN A 76 -9.52 -2.25 -1.16
C ASN A 76 -10.65 -2.59 -0.19
N VAL A 77 -11.79 -1.90 -0.33
CA VAL A 77 -12.99 -2.09 0.51
C VAL A 77 -13.48 -3.54 0.52
N GLY A 78 -13.32 -4.25 -0.58
CA GLY A 78 -13.67 -5.68 -0.69
C GLY A 78 -12.84 -6.62 0.20
N ASN A 79 -11.72 -6.14 0.73
CA ASN A 79 -10.88 -6.90 1.66
C ASN A 79 -11.17 -6.59 3.14
N PHE A 80 -12.01 -5.59 3.45
CA PHE A 80 -12.18 -5.12 4.83
C PHE A 80 -12.67 -6.22 5.76
N GLU A 81 -13.73 -6.92 5.39
CA GLU A 81 -14.30 -7.98 6.22
C GLU A 81 -13.27 -9.07 6.56
N ARG A 82 -12.59 -9.62 5.56
CA ARG A 82 -11.59 -10.69 5.78
C ARG A 82 -10.34 -10.22 6.54
N LEU A 83 -10.03 -8.91 6.51
CA LEU A 83 -8.91 -8.31 7.23
C LEU A 83 -9.33 -7.72 8.59
N GLY A 84 -10.59 -7.87 8.99
CA GLY A 84 -11.12 -7.33 10.25
C GLY A 84 -11.13 -5.80 10.30
N LEU A 85 -11.23 -5.12 9.14
CA LEU A 85 -11.23 -3.68 9.06
C LEU A 85 -12.65 -3.12 8.98
N THR A 86 -12.83 -1.97 9.62
CA THR A 86 -13.94 -1.04 9.38
C THR A 86 -13.46 0.13 8.53
N VAL A 87 -14.38 0.98 8.07
CA VAL A 87 -13.99 2.23 7.37
C VAL A 87 -13.11 3.09 8.27
N GLU A 88 -13.43 3.14 9.56
CA GLU A 88 -12.70 3.92 10.56
C GLU A 88 -11.27 3.40 10.76
N SER A 89 -11.12 2.08 10.98
CA SER A 89 -9.82 1.46 11.24
C SER A 89 -8.95 1.37 9.99
N ALA A 90 -9.56 1.30 8.79
CA ALA A 90 -8.81 1.27 7.53
C ALA A 90 -8.03 2.56 7.25
N PHE A 91 -8.41 3.69 7.87
CA PHE A 91 -7.64 4.94 7.81
C PHE A 91 -6.62 5.10 8.95
N GLU A 92 -6.62 4.19 9.95
CA GLU A 92 -5.59 4.22 10.98
C GLU A 92 -4.27 3.70 10.39
N PRO A 93 -3.18 4.49 10.46
CA PRO A 93 -1.94 4.16 9.77
C PRO A 93 -1.40 2.76 10.09
N CYS A 94 -1.42 2.37 11.36
CA CYS A 94 -0.91 1.07 11.77
C CYS A 94 -1.80 -0.09 11.29
N ALA A 95 -3.12 0.03 11.42
CA ALA A 95 -4.06 -0.98 10.94
C ALA A 95 -3.98 -1.14 9.41
N ASN A 96 -3.83 -0.04 8.69
CA ASN A 96 -3.67 -0.06 7.24
C ASN A 96 -2.37 -0.73 6.79
N LEU A 97 -1.24 -0.44 7.48
CA LEU A 97 0.05 -1.08 7.19
C LEU A 97 0.05 -2.58 7.55
N ALA A 98 -0.59 -2.96 8.65
CA ALA A 98 -0.75 -4.37 9.01
C ALA A 98 -1.58 -5.12 7.94
N ALA A 99 -2.64 -4.51 7.45
CA ALA A 99 -3.44 -5.05 6.35
C ALA A 99 -2.63 -5.14 5.04
N MET A 100 -1.83 -4.12 4.72
CA MET A 100 -0.90 -4.14 3.58
C MET A 100 0.07 -5.32 3.68
N GLN A 101 0.67 -5.53 4.85
CA GLN A 101 1.56 -6.67 5.10
C GLN A 101 0.84 -8.00 4.85
N THR A 102 -0.36 -8.17 5.39
CA THR A 102 -1.14 -9.41 5.23
C THR A 102 -1.40 -9.71 3.76
N VAL A 103 -1.92 -8.74 2.99
CA VAL A 103 -2.20 -8.91 1.55
C VAL A 103 -0.93 -9.22 0.77
N LEU A 104 0.17 -8.51 1.07
CA LEU A 104 1.44 -8.74 0.37
C LEU A 104 2.04 -10.11 0.70
N ALA A 105 1.96 -10.55 1.97
CA ALA A 105 2.44 -11.86 2.39
C ALA A 105 1.65 -13.00 1.72
N GLU A 106 0.33 -12.92 1.70
CA GLU A 106 -0.53 -13.89 0.98
C GLU A 106 -0.16 -13.97 -0.52
N CYS A 107 0.09 -12.83 -1.15
CA CYS A 107 0.54 -12.77 -2.54
C CYS A 107 1.93 -13.40 -2.72
N PHE A 108 2.85 -13.15 -1.77
CA PHE A 108 4.19 -13.71 -1.80
C PHE A 108 4.19 -15.23 -1.60
N ASP A 109 3.40 -15.75 -0.66
CA ASP A 109 3.27 -17.19 -0.42
C ASP A 109 2.74 -17.91 -1.66
N ARG A 110 1.74 -17.32 -2.33
CA ARG A 110 1.22 -17.85 -3.61
C ARG A 110 2.26 -17.83 -4.72
N ALA A 111 3.10 -16.80 -4.80
CA ALA A 111 4.19 -16.69 -5.77
C ALA A 111 5.32 -17.67 -5.47
N SER A 112 5.70 -17.81 -4.20
CA SER A 112 6.81 -18.70 -3.75
C SER A 112 6.48 -20.18 -3.92
N GLY A 113 5.23 -20.58 -3.79
CA GLY A 113 4.78 -21.96 -4.06
C GLY A 113 4.95 -22.39 -5.52
N ALA A 114 5.10 -21.43 -6.45
CA ALA A 114 5.26 -21.65 -7.88
C ALA A 114 6.72 -21.59 -8.36
N VAL A 115 7.68 -21.17 -7.49
CA VAL A 115 9.07 -20.85 -7.91
C VAL A 115 10.07 -21.47 -6.93
N SER A 116 11.17 -22.05 -7.43
CA SER A 116 12.24 -22.60 -6.59
C SER A 116 13.02 -21.49 -5.86
N LYS A 117 13.63 -21.83 -4.70
CA LYS A 117 14.33 -20.92 -3.76
C LYS A 117 15.35 -19.92 -4.35
N ALA A 118 15.79 -20.09 -5.59
CA ALA A 118 16.74 -19.19 -6.26
C ALA A 118 16.10 -17.91 -6.82
N ALA A 119 14.79 -17.70 -6.62
CA ALA A 119 14.03 -16.66 -7.31
C ALA A 119 13.22 -15.73 -6.39
N ASP A 120 13.70 -15.42 -5.18
CA ASP A 120 13.03 -14.52 -4.23
C ASP A 120 12.64 -13.19 -4.86
N GLN A 121 13.49 -12.61 -5.71
CA GLN A 121 13.21 -11.36 -6.42
C GLN A 121 12.09 -11.51 -7.47
N VAL A 122 11.95 -12.69 -8.07
CA VAL A 122 10.84 -12.98 -8.99
C VAL A 122 9.55 -13.09 -8.19
N ALA A 123 9.56 -13.84 -7.08
CA ALA A 123 8.41 -13.98 -6.18
C ALA A 123 7.95 -12.63 -5.62
N VAL A 124 8.88 -11.77 -5.18
CA VAL A 124 8.56 -10.41 -4.74
C VAL A 124 7.86 -9.61 -5.84
N ARG A 125 8.38 -9.62 -7.07
CA ARG A 125 7.76 -8.90 -8.19
C ARG A 125 6.39 -9.46 -8.56
N GLN A 126 6.21 -10.77 -8.52
CA GLN A 126 4.91 -11.41 -8.70
C GLN A 126 3.95 -11.05 -7.58
N ALA A 127 4.41 -11.02 -6.33
CA ALA A 127 3.62 -10.56 -5.19
C ALA A 127 3.16 -9.11 -5.34
N LEU A 128 4.02 -8.23 -5.84
CA LEU A 128 3.63 -6.84 -6.16
C LEU A 128 2.56 -6.78 -7.26
N SER A 129 2.68 -7.59 -8.32
CA SER A 129 1.62 -7.67 -9.35
C SER A 129 0.31 -8.17 -8.76
N CYS A 130 0.36 -9.20 -7.91
CA CYS A 130 -0.79 -9.76 -7.21
C CYS A 130 -1.42 -8.73 -6.25
N TYR A 131 -0.62 -7.99 -5.50
CA TYR A 131 -1.08 -6.91 -4.62
C TYR A 131 -1.91 -5.89 -5.39
N TYR A 132 -1.41 -5.47 -6.55
CA TYR A 132 -2.07 -4.49 -7.42
C TYR A 132 -3.37 -4.99 -8.06
N SER A 133 -3.43 -6.26 -8.46
CA SER A 133 -4.47 -6.73 -9.39
C SER A 133 -5.05 -8.10 -9.07
N GLY A 134 -4.60 -8.76 -7.99
CA GLY A 134 -5.00 -10.12 -7.64
C GLY A 134 -4.35 -11.22 -8.50
N ASN A 135 -3.55 -10.88 -9.52
CA ASN A 135 -2.87 -11.83 -10.40
C ASN A 135 -1.41 -11.44 -10.68
N PHE A 136 -0.63 -12.40 -11.18
CA PHE A 136 0.81 -12.23 -11.37
C PHE A 136 1.24 -11.57 -12.69
N ALA A 137 0.31 -11.07 -13.50
CA ALA A 137 0.59 -10.55 -14.84
C ALA A 137 0.23 -9.06 -15.02
N THR A 138 -0.93 -8.65 -14.52
CA THR A 138 -1.50 -7.32 -14.80
C THR A 138 -0.64 -6.17 -14.26
N GLY A 139 -0.03 -6.34 -13.06
CA GLY A 139 0.86 -5.33 -12.49
C GLY A 139 2.13 -5.10 -13.32
N PHE A 140 2.62 -6.11 -14.03
CA PHE A 140 3.71 -5.94 -15.00
C PHE A 140 3.24 -5.18 -16.23
N ARG A 141 2.12 -5.58 -16.83
CA ARG A 141 1.57 -4.95 -18.03
C ARG A 141 1.24 -3.48 -17.83
N HIS A 142 0.71 -3.10 -16.66
CA HIS A 142 0.37 -1.73 -16.33
C HIS A 142 1.55 -0.92 -15.78
N GLY A 143 2.76 -1.51 -15.71
CA GLY A 143 3.95 -0.84 -15.22
C GLY A 143 4.00 -0.61 -13.71
N TYR A 144 3.06 -1.17 -12.94
CA TYR A 144 2.99 -1.01 -11.50
C TYR A 144 4.24 -1.59 -10.80
N VAL A 145 4.61 -2.83 -11.13
CA VAL A 145 5.80 -3.49 -10.56
C VAL A 145 7.06 -2.64 -10.82
N ARG A 146 7.18 -2.07 -12.02
CA ARG A 146 8.29 -1.16 -12.37
C ARG A 146 8.27 0.10 -11.50
N LYS A 147 7.11 0.72 -11.29
CA LYS A 147 6.98 1.92 -10.45
C LYS A 147 7.47 1.65 -9.03
N VAL A 148 7.03 0.54 -8.42
CA VAL A 148 7.45 0.15 -7.07
C VAL A 148 8.95 -0.15 -7.03
N ALA A 149 9.49 -0.89 -8.01
CA ALA A 149 10.92 -1.21 -8.06
C ALA A 149 11.80 0.04 -8.21
N VAL A 150 11.37 1.03 -8.98
CA VAL A 150 12.06 2.33 -9.10
C VAL A 150 11.99 3.10 -7.78
N ALA A 151 10.81 3.15 -7.15
CA ALA A 151 10.62 3.82 -5.87
C ALA A 151 11.47 3.18 -4.73
N ALA A 152 11.69 1.87 -4.76
CA ALA A 152 12.54 1.17 -3.80
C ALA A 152 14.03 1.53 -3.93
N ARG A 153 14.49 1.83 -5.15
CA ARG A 153 15.88 2.22 -5.42
C ARG A 153 16.17 3.70 -5.15
N ALA A 154 15.14 4.53 -5.05
CA ALA A 154 15.30 5.94 -4.72
C ALA A 154 15.82 6.05 -3.28
N VAL A 155 17.13 6.28 -3.12
CA VAL A 155 17.79 6.52 -1.84
C VAL A 155 17.09 7.67 -1.14
N PRO A 156 16.81 7.61 0.19
CA PRO A 156 16.39 8.78 0.93
C PRO A 156 17.48 9.85 0.71
N THR A 157 17.08 11.04 0.26
CA THR A 157 17.99 12.16 0.22
C THR A 157 18.58 12.30 1.62
N ALA A 158 19.91 12.12 1.71
CA ALA A 158 20.66 12.25 2.96
C ALA A 158 20.28 13.58 3.63
N GLN A 159 19.98 13.53 4.92
CA GLN A 159 19.85 14.74 5.74
C GLN A 159 21.09 15.64 5.50
N PRO A 160 20.92 16.96 5.47
CA PRO A 160 22.06 17.85 5.45
C PRO A 160 22.97 17.49 6.64
N LYS A 161 24.24 17.23 6.36
CA LYS A 161 25.25 17.10 7.42
C LYS A 161 25.20 18.38 8.23
N GLU A 162 24.75 18.29 9.46
CA GLU A 162 24.94 19.34 10.44
C GLU A 162 26.43 19.65 10.49
N LYS A 163 26.79 20.85 10.07
CA LYS A 163 28.16 21.35 10.26
C LYS A 163 28.30 21.68 11.74
N VAL A 164 29.16 20.94 12.41
CA VAL A 164 29.73 21.32 13.70
C VAL A 164 30.56 22.58 13.54
#